data_3f497633bcd70d1c3accf2eb3dc0ff28
#
_entry.id   3f497633bcd70d1c3accf2eb3dc0ff28
#
_cell.length_a   1.000
_cell.length_b   1.000
_cell.length_c   1.000
_cell.angle_alpha   90.00
_cell.angle_beta   90.00
_cell.angle_gamma   90.00
#
_symmetry.space_group_name_H-M   'P 1'
#
loop_
_entity.id
_entity.type
_entity.pdbx_description
1 polymer ?
#
loop_
_entity_poly.entity_id
_entity_poly.type
_entity_poly.pdbx_seq_one_letter_code
_entity_poly.pdbx_strand_id
1 'polypeptide(L)'
;MEKYTSSVHTAYAPIERVYEKLSDLTHLQSMQERVDDPNFIQELKARVPADKMPDEQKLEQIRNAVRQMTFTADSVTMPAGPLGTVTLQVVEREELKLVKLAVNGAPVETCIWIQMQPSAAATALRVTVGAELNFFIRKMVESKLKPAPDAIAQMLCAIPY
;
A
#
# COMPACT_ATOMS: atom_id res chain seq x y z
N MET A 1 0.97 -18.47 10.22
CA MET A 1 1.04 -17.45 9.16
C MET A 1 2.47 -16.94 9.06
N GLU A 2 3.02 -16.99 7.86
CA GLU A 2 4.34 -16.43 7.58
C GLU A 2 4.22 -14.91 7.44
N LYS A 3 5.07 -14.16 8.13
CA LYS A 3 5.05 -12.70 8.13
C LYS A 3 6.33 -12.12 7.56
N TYR A 4 6.18 -11.12 6.70
CA TYR A 4 7.28 -10.37 6.10
C TYR A 4 7.07 -8.91 6.46
N THR A 5 8.08 -8.29 7.07
CA THR A 5 7.97 -6.93 7.62
C THR A 5 8.95 -6.01 6.90
N SER A 6 8.46 -4.82 6.53
CA SER A 6 9.29 -3.79 5.92
C SER A 6 10.25 -3.17 6.92
N SER A 7 11.26 -2.48 6.42
CA SER A 7 11.97 -1.48 7.20
C SER A 7 11.04 -0.30 7.51
N VAL A 8 11.47 0.59 8.41
CA VAL A 8 10.70 1.79 8.73
C VAL A 8 10.86 2.80 7.59
N HIS A 9 9.74 3.32 7.10
CA HIS A 9 9.69 4.36 6.08
C HIS A 9 9.04 5.60 6.68
N THR A 10 9.39 6.77 6.17
CA THR A 10 8.87 8.05 6.68
C THR A 10 7.86 8.64 5.72
N ALA A 11 6.65 8.92 6.23
CA ALA A 11 5.66 9.74 5.54
C ALA A 11 5.75 11.17 6.10
N TYR A 12 5.91 12.15 5.23
CA TYR A 12 6.15 13.54 5.63
C TYR A 12 4.84 14.28 5.87
N ALA A 13 4.06 13.77 6.83
CA ALA A 13 2.81 14.36 7.27
C ALA A 13 2.56 13.99 8.73
N PRO A 14 1.78 14.80 9.48
CA PRO A 14 1.41 14.44 10.85
C PRO A 14 0.63 13.13 10.90
N ILE A 15 0.80 12.40 12.02
CA ILE A 15 0.17 11.07 12.18
C ILE A 15 -1.36 11.13 12.10
N GLU A 16 -1.97 12.23 12.54
CA GLU A 16 -3.41 12.41 12.46
C GLU A 16 -3.90 12.41 11.02
N ARG A 17 -3.17 13.05 10.12
CA ARG A 17 -3.50 13.04 8.68
C ARG A 17 -3.26 11.70 8.04
N VAL A 18 -2.14 11.07 8.37
CA VAL A 18 -1.81 9.74 7.83
C VAL A 18 -2.87 8.73 8.24
N TYR A 19 -3.22 8.71 9.52
CA TYR A 19 -4.25 7.80 10.03
C TYR A 19 -5.62 8.08 9.40
N GLU A 20 -6.01 9.34 9.31
CA GLU A 20 -7.29 9.73 8.70
C GLU A 20 -7.42 9.16 7.28
N LYS A 21 -6.39 9.28 6.47
CA LYS A 21 -6.44 8.81 5.08
C LYS A 21 -6.31 7.30 4.94
N LEU A 22 -5.56 6.64 5.81
CA LEU A 22 -5.39 5.19 5.75
C LEU A 22 -6.52 4.43 6.45
N SER A 23 -7.21 5.05 7.41
CA SER A 23 -8.34 4.44 8.10
C SER A 23 -9.65 4.55 7.34
N ASP A 24 -9.78 5.55 6.46
CA ASP A 24 -10.93 5.71 5.57
C ASP A 24 -10.41 5.75 4.13
N LEU A 25 -10.57 4.62 3.43
CA LEU A 25 -9.99 4.44 2.11
C LEU A 25 -10.66 5.26 1.01
N THR A 26 -11.82 5.88 1.27
CA THR A 26 -12.41 6.83 0.32
C THR A 26 -11.53 8.05 0.09
N HIS A 27 -10.71 8.41 1.06
CA HIS A 27 -9.75 9.51 0.88
C HIS A 27 -8.71 9.22 -0.19
N LEU A 28 -8.45 7.94 -0.49
CA LEU A 28 -7.51 7.54 -1.54
C LEU A 28 -8.11 7.73 -2.94
N GLN A 29 -9.42 7.89 -3.05
CA GLN A 29 -10.07 8.14 -4.33
C GLN A 29 -9.58 9.44 -4.98
N SER A 30 -9.20 10.43 -4.18
CA SER A 30 -8.61 11.66 -4.70
C SER A 30 -7.31 11.42 -5.45
N MET A 31 -6.55 10.40 -5.08
CA MET A 31 -5.34 10.00 -5.80
C MET A 31 -5.67 9.43 -7.18
N GLN A 32 -6.78 8.68 -7.29
CA GLN A 32 -7.24 8.15 -8.56
C GLN A 32 -7.54 9.27 -9.55
N GLU A 33 -8.14 10.35 -9.08
CA GLU A 33 -8.44 11.53 -9.90
C GLU A 33 -7.17 12.26 -10.34
N ARG A 34 -6.12 12.21 -9.53
CA ARG A 34 -4.86 12.93 -9.77
C ARG A 34 -3.82 12.12 -10.53
N VAL A 35 -4.06 10.84 -10.76
CA VAL A 35 -3.03 9.96 -11.37
C VAL A 35 -2.62 10.41 -12.77
N ASP A 36 -3.48 11.11 -13.49
CA ASP A 36 -3.20 11.65 -14.82
C ASP A 36 -2.71 13.11 -14.81
N ASP A 37 -2.64 13.74 -13.64
CA ASP A 37 -2.15 15.11 -13.50
C ASP A 37 -0.63 15.14 -13.62
N PRO A 38 -0.05 15.92 -14.56
CA PRO A 38 1.39 16.04 -14.68
C PRO A 38 2.08 16.50 -13.39
N ASN A 39 1.40 17.33 -12.59
CA ASN A 39 1.94 17.79 -11.30
C ASN A 39 2.09 16.64 -10.30
N PHE A 40 1.23 15.66 -10.34
CA PHE A 40 1.31 14.48 -9.47
C PHE A 40 2.61 13.71 -9.72
N ILE A 41 2.98 13.52 -10.99
CA ILE A 41 4.23 12.83 -11.36
C ILE A 41 5.46 13.64 -10.89
N GLN A 42 5.41 14.96 -11.02
CA GLN A 42 6.50 15.83 -10.54
C GLN A 42 6.63 15.76 -9.02
N GLU A 43 5.51 15.75 -8.30
CA GLU A 43 5.51 15.59 -6.85
C GLU A 43 6.12 14.24 -6.43
N LEU A 44 5.80 13.17 -7.14
CA LEU A 44 6.40 11.86 -6.89
C LEU A 44 7.90 11.88 -7.12
N LYS A 45 8.37 12.49 -8.21
CA LYS A 45 9.80 12.61 -8.52
C LYS A 45 10.54 13.40 -7.44
N ALA A 46 9.90 14.38 -6.83
CA ALA A 46 10.49 15.17 -5.77
C ALA A 46 10.60 14.41 -4.43
N ARG A 47 9.72 13.42 -4.20
CA ARG A 47 9.68 12.67 -2.95
C ARG A 47 10.42 11.34 -3.00
N VAL A 48 10.47 10.70 -4.16
CA VAL A 48 11.09 9.39 -4.33
C VAL A 48 12.51 9.57 -4.89
N PRO A 49 13.53 8.92 -4.30
CA PRO A 49 14.89 8.96 -4.86
C PRO A 49 14.91 8.48 -6.31
N ALA A 50 15.74 9.11 -7.15
CA ALA A 50 15.77 8.83 -8.57
C ALA A 50 16.09 7.37 -8.90
N ASP A 51 16.91 6.71 -8.08
CA ASP A 51 17.28 5.30 -8.24
C ASP A 51 16.13 4.34 -7.90
N LYS A 52 15.11 4.83 -7.19
CA LYS A 52 13.93 4.05 -6.80
C LYS A 52 12.69 4.38 -7.61
N MET A 53 12.76 5.37 -8.50
CA MET A 53 11.66 5.71 -9.38
C MET A 53 11.42 4.60 -10.40
N PRO A 54 10.18 4.15 -10.59
CA PRO A 54 9.85 3.24 -11.68
C PRO A 54 10.10 3.90 -13.04
N ASP A 55 10.42 3.09 -14.06
CA ASP A 55 10.49 3.60 -15.42
C ASP A 55 9.09 4.01 -15.93
N GLU A 56 9.03 4.67 -17.09
CA GLU A 56 7.76 5.16 -17.63
C GLU A 56 6.76 4.03 -17.93
N GLN A 57 7.26 2.87 -18.35
CA GLN A 57 6.40 1.73 -18.61
C GLN A 57 5.73 1.23 -17.34
N LYS A 58 6.48 1.12 -16.24
CA LYS A 58 5.95 0.75 -14.94
C LYS A 58 5.00 1.80 -14.39
N LEU A 59 5.32 3.08 -14.56
CA LEU A 59 4.44 4.18 -14.16
C LEU A 59 3.10 4.10 -14.89
N GLU A 60 3.12 3.80 -16.18
CA GLU A 60 1.88 3.65 -16.96
C GLU A 60 1.06 2.46 -16.48
N GLN A 61 1.71 1.34 -16.16
CA GLN A 61 1.03 0.18 -15.57
C GLN A 61 0.38 0.52 -14.23
N ILE A 62 1.09 1.29 -13.39
CA ILE A 62 0.56 1.74 -12.10
C ILE A 62 -0.65 2.65 -12.31
N ARG A 63 -0.56 3.61 -13.24
CA ARG A 63 -1.69 4.49 -13.57
C ARG A 63 -2.91 3.70 -14.02
N ASN A 64 -2.73 2.72 -14.90
CA ASN A 64 -3.81 1.89 -15.39
C ASN A 64 -4.45 1.08 -14.26
N ALA A 65 -3.64 0.53 -13.36
CA ALA A 65 -4.13 -0.19 -12.20
C ALA A 65 -4.94 0.73 -11.27
N VAL A 66 -4.42 1.93 -10.99
CA VAL A 66 -5.10 2.91 -10.13
C VAL A 66 -6.44 3.35 -10.73
N ARG A 67 -6.50 3.56 -12.04
CA ARG A 67 -7.76 3.93 -12.72
C ARG A 67 -8.85 2.89 -12.55
N GLN A 68 -8.46 1.62 -12.40
CA GLN A 68 -9.40 0.50 -12.29
C GLN A 68 -9.76 0.17 -10.83
N MET A 69 -9.16 0.86 -9.87
CA MET A 69 -9.45 0.66 -8.46
C MET A 69 -10.81 1.24 -8.09
N THR A 70 -11.50 0.55 -7.17
CA THR A 70 -12.73 1.03 -6.57
C THR A 70 -12.54 1.16 -5.07
N PHE A 71 -12.89 2.32 -4.52
CA PHE A 71 -12.68 2.64 -3.11
C PHE A 71 -14.00 2.77 -2.37
N THR A 72 -14.05 2.20 -1.17
CA THR A 72 -15.08 2.50 -0.15
C THR A 72 -14.36 2.91 1.12
N ALA A 73 -15.11 3.30 2.17
CA ALA A 73 -14.48 3.65 3.45
C ALA A 73 -13.64 2.49 4.01
N ASP A 74 -14.07 1.26 3.79
CA ASP A 74 -13.47 0.08 4.41
C ASP A 74 -12.74 -0.84 3.42
N SER A 75 -12.76 -0.55 2.12
CA SER A 75 -12.17 -1.47 1.14
C SER A 75 -11.63 -0.79 -0.10
N VAL A 76 -10.70 -1.48 -0.74
CA VAL A 76 -10.18 -1.15 -2.08
C VAL A 76 -10.24 -2.41 -2.92
N THR A 77 -10.89 -2.32 -4.07
CA THR A 77 -10.95 -3.42 -5.05
C THR A 77 -10.06 -3.07 -6.23
N MET A 78 -9.21 -3.99 -6.64
CA MET A 78 -8.25 -3.76 -7.73
C MET A 78 -8.06 -5.00 -8.59
N PRO A 79 -7.69 -4.84 -9.87
CA PRO A 79 -7.30 -5.96 -10.69
C PRO A 79 -5.94 -6.50 -10.22
N ALA A 80 -5.81 -7.82 -10.20
CA ALA A 80 -4.61 -8.51 -9.73
C ALA A 80 -4.07 -9.49 -10.78
N GLY A 81 -4.13 -9.14 -12.06
CA GLY A 81 -3.62 -9.95 -13.15
C GLY A 81 -4.25 -11.33 -13.21
N PRO A 82 -3.44 -12.42 -13.15
CA PRO A 82 -3.96 -13.78 -13.26
C PRO A 82 -4.87 -14.18 -12.10
N LEU A 83 -4.85 -13.47 -10.97
CA LEU A 83 -5.76 -13.71 -9.85
C LEU A 83 -7.15 -13.11 -10.05
N GLY A 84 -7.35 -12.32 -11.11
CA GLY A 84 -8.61 -11.63 -11.37
C GLY A 84 -8.72 -10.36 -10.53
N THR A 85 -9.74 -10.28 -9.68
CA THR A 85 -9.99 -9.11 -8.83
C THR A 85 -9.68 -9.44 -7.38
N VAL A 86 -8.95 -8.54 -6.71
CA VAL A 86 -8.60 -8.65 -5.30
C VAL A 86 -9.19 -7.47 -4.55
N THR A 87 -9.76 -7.73 -3.37
CA THR A 87 -10.29 -6.71 -2.48
C THR A 87 -9.47 -6.68 -1.19
N LEU A 88 -8.94 -5.50 -0.86
CA LEU A 88 -8.32 -5.23 0.45
C LEU A 88 -9.38 -4.63 1.35
N GLN A 89 -9.71 -5.30 2.45
CA GLN A 89 -10.75 -4.87 3.37
C GLN A 89 -10.16 -4.57 4.75
N VAL A 90 -10.48 -3.40 5.29
CA VAL A 90 -10.08 -3.03 6.65
C VAL A 90 -10.87 -3.89 7.63
N VAL A 91 -10.16 -4.64 8.46
CA VAL A 91 -10.76 -5.53 9.46
C VAL A 91 -10.44 -5.12 10.89
N GLU A 92 -9.47 -4.26 11.09
CA GLU A 92 -9.09 -3.76 12.40
C GLU A 92 -8.47 -2.36 12.28
N ARG A 93 -8.83 -1.49 13.22
CA ARG A 93 -8.27 -0.15 13.36
C ARG A 93 -7.92 0.11 14.82
N GLU A 94 -6.69 0.59 15.05
CA GLU A 94 -6.30 1.17 16.33
C GLU A 94 -5.91 2.62 16.05
N GLU A 95 -6.62 3.56 16.66
CA GLU A 95 -6.44 4.98 16.37
C GLU A 95 -4.98 5.41 16.52
N LEU A 96 -4.44 6.03 15.46
CA LEU A 96 -3.07 6.54 15.36
C LEU A 96 -1.97 5.49 15.56
N LYS A 97 -2.29 4.20 15.41
CA LYS A 97 -1.34 3.09 15.60
C LYS A 97 -1.34 2.06 14.49
N LEU A 98 -2.52 1.61 14.06
CA LEU A 98 -2.62 0.43 13.20
C LEU A 98 -3.87 0.45 12.32
N VAL A 99 -3.67 0.04 11.07
CA VAL A 99 -4.76 -0.36 10.19
C VAL A 99 -4.42 -1.75 9.67
N LYS A 100 -5.31 -2.71 9.90
CA LYS A 100 -5.16 -4.09 9.42
C LYS A 100 -6.12 -4.34 8.27
N LEU A 101 -5.61 -4.91 7.19
CA LEU A 101 -6.37 -5.23 6.00
C LEU A 101 -6.35 -6.73 5.76
N ALA A 102 -7.51 -7.30 5.41
CA ALA A 102 -7.60 -8.66 4.89
C ALA A 102 -7.60 -8.60 3.37
N VAL A 103 -6.93 -9.55 2.73
CA VAL A 103 -6.88 -9.66 1.28
C VAL A 103 -7.86 -10.72 0.83
N ASN A 104 -8.95 -10.31 0.19
CA ASN A 104 -9.97 -11.22 -0.35
C ASN A 104 -9.71 -11.44 -1.85
N GLY A 105 -9.77 -12.70 -2.29
CA GLY A 105 -9.50 -13.07 -3.67
C GLY A 105 -8.10 -13.63 -3.90
N ALA A 106 -7.23 -13.61 -2.90
CA ALA A 106 -5.94 -14.28 -2.96
C ALA A 106 -6.12 -15.80 -2.78
N PRO A 107 -5.20 -16.61 -3.34
CA PRO A 107 -5.32 -18.07 -3.23
C PRO A 107 -5.08 -18.60 -1.83
N VAL A 108 -4.50 -17.81 -0.95
CA VAL A 108 -4.25 -18.16 0.46
C VAL A 108 -4.69 -16.99 1.34
N GLU A 109 -5.01 -17.30 2.61
CA GLU A 109 -5.35 -16.26 3.58
C GLU A 109 -4.17 -15.30 3.73
N THR A 110 -4.42 -14.02 3.49
CA THR A 110 -3.39 -12.98 3.51
C THR A 110 -3.92 -11.76 4.25
N CYS A 111 -3.06 -11.17 5.09
CA CYS A 111 -3.35 -9.93 5.81
C CYS A 111 -2.20 -8.94 5.66
N ILE A 112 -2.55 -7.66 5.74
CA ILE A 112 -1.58 -6.56 5.72
C ILE A 112 -1.78 -5.74 6.98
N TRP A 113 -0.69 -5.50 7.73
CA TRP A 113 -0.68 -4.63 8.90
C TRP A 113 0.09 -3.36 8.55
N ILE A 114 -0.54 -2.22 8.69
CA ILE A 114 0.10 -0.92 8.54
C ILE A 114 0.23 -0.32 9.93
N GLN A 115 1.44 -0.33 10.46
CA GLN A 115 1.76 0.26 11.77
C GLN A 115 2.32 1.66 11.58
N MET A 116 1.92 2.58 12.44
CA MET A 116 2.36 3.96 12.38
C MET A 116 2.73 4.48 13.76
N GLN A 117 3.70 5.40 13.77
CA GLN A 117 4.19 6.02 14.99
C GLN A 117 4.62 7.45 14.68
N PRO A 118 4.32 8.43 15.56
CA PRO A 118 4.77 9.79 15.33
C PRO A 118 6.30 9.86 15.37
N SER A 119 6.88 10.67 14.46
CA SER A 119 8.31 10.88 14.35
C SER A 119 8.56 12.35 14.06
N ALA A 120 8.71 13.17 15.09
CA ALA A 120 8.72 14.63 15.01
C ALA A 120 7.44 15.14 14.34
N ALA A 121 7.55 15.93 13.26
CA ALA A 121 6.38 16.39 12.50
C ALA A 121 5.94 15.41 11.41
N ALA A 122 6.59 14.25 11.33
CA ALA A 122 6.32 13.23 10.32
C ALA A 122 5.75 11.97 10.97
N THR A 123 5.58 10.91 10.17
CA THR A 123 5.07 9.62 10.61
C THR A 123 6.00 8.50 10.16
N ALA A 124 6.41 7.65 11.08
CA ALA A 124 7.13 6.43 10.77
C ALA A 124 6.11 5.33 10.45
N LEU A 125 6.25 4.71 9.29
CA LEU A 125 5.39 3.63 8.82
C LEU A 125 6.18 2.33 8.69
N ARG A 126 5.56 1.24 9.11
CA ARG A 126 6.07 -0.11 8.89
C ARG A 126 4.92 -0.99 8.44
N VAL A 127 5.17 -1.76 7.38
CA VAL A 127 4.17 -2.65 6.79
C VAL A 127 4.58 -4.09 7.01
N THR A 128 3.64 -4.91 7.41
CA THR A 128 3.81 -6.36 7.52
C THR A 128 2.80 -7.04 6.63
N VAL A 129 3.25 -7.99 5.81
CA VAL A 129 2.39 -8.86 5.02
C VAL A 129 2.48 -10.25 5.58
N GLY A 130 1.35 -10.83 5.97
CA GLY A 130 1.26 -12.20 6.46
C GLY A 130 0.42 -13.07 5.54
N ALA A 131 0.86 -14.30 5.29
CA ALA A 131 0.16 -15.24 4.44
C ALA A 131 0.24 -16.65 5.01
N GLU A 132 -0.85 -17.40 4.89
CA GLU A 132 -0.87 -18.83 5.22
C GLU A 132 -0.23 -19.60 4.08
N LEU A 133 1.03 -20.02 4.26
CA LEU A 133 1.80 -20.68 3.23
C LEU A 133 2.09 -22.12 3.60
N ASN A 134 1.79 -23.07 2.69
CA ASN A 134 2.35 -24.39 2.79
C ASN A 134 3.72 -24.42 2.05
N PHE A 135 4.43 -25.53 2.15
CA PHE A 135 5.77 -25.67 1.59
C PHE A 135 5.83 -25.38 0.08
N PHE A 136 4.84 -25.83 -0.68
CA PHE A 136 4.82 -25.64 -2.14
C PHE A 136 4.52 -24.20 -2.52
N ILE A 137 3.49 -23.61 -1.91
CA ILE A 137 3.10 -22.23 -2.19
C ILE A 137 4.20 -21.25 -1.77
N ARG A 138 4.86 -21.52 -0.64
CA ARG A 138 5.97 -20.71 -0.15
C ARG A 138 7.08 -20.58 -1.19
N LYS A 139 7.48 -21.70 -1.81
CA LYS A 139 8.51 -21.67 -2.85
C LYS A 139 8.11 -20.85 -4.06
N MET A 140 6.82 -20.85 -4.41
CA MET A 140 6.31 -20.13 -5.57
C MET A 140 6.21 -18.62 -5.35
N VAL A 141 5.88 -18.18 -4.13
CA VAL A 141 5.51 -16.78 -3.87
C VAL A 141 6.51 -16.03 -2.98
N GLU A 142 7.44 -16.72 -2.33
CA GLU A 142 8.37 -16.11 -1.38
C GLU A 142 9.17 -14.96 -2.00
N SER A 143 9.64 -15.12 -3.23
CA SER A 143 10.40 -14.08 -3.94
C SER A 143 9.58 -12.82 -4.20
N LYS A 144 8.26 -12.93 -4.27
CA LYS A 144 7.34 -11.80 -4.44
C LYS A 144 6.93 -11.20 -3.10
N LEU A 145 6.79 -12.03 -2.06
CA LEU A 145 6.36 -11.58 -0.74
C LEU A 145 7.45 -10.87 0.04
N LYS A 146 8.71 -11.25 -0.13
CA LYS A 146 9.81 -10.60 0.59
C LYS A 146 9.93 -9.10 0.31
N PRO A 147 9.87 -8.63 -0.96
CA PRO A 147 9.93 -7.19 -1.25
C PRO A 147 8.59 -6.47 -1.08
N ALA A 148 7.47 -7.18 -0.98
CA ALA A 148 6.14 -6.57 -0.96
C ALA A 148 5.94 -5.58 0.19
N PRO A 149 6.33 -5.86 1.45
CA PRO A 149 6.13 -4.89 2.53
C PRO A 149 6.83 -3.56 2.29
N ASP A 150 8.07 -3.58 1.81
CA ASP A 150 8.80 -2.34 1.52
C ASP A 150 8.20 -1.60 0.34
N ALA A 151 7.74 -2.31 -0.69
CA ALA A 151 7.07 -1.70 -1.84
C ALA A 151 5.78 -0.99 -1.42
N ILE A 152 4.97 -1.63 -0.58
CA ILE A 152 3.74 -1.05 -0.04
C ILE A 152 4.07 0.17 0.82
N ALA A 153 5.05 0.07 1.70
CA ALA A 153 5.45 1.18 2.56
C ALA A 153 5.93 2.38 1.75
N GLN A 154 6.68 2.17 0.68
CA GLN A 154 7.11 3.24 -0.22
C GLN A 154 5.91 3.92 -0.88
N MET A 155 4.94 3.16 -1.36
CA MET A 155 3.73 3.70 -1.95
C MET A 155 2.94 4.54 -0.94
N LEU A 156 2.79 4.05 0.29
CA LEU A 156 2.07 4.77 1.34
C LEU A 156 2.78 6.07 1.72
N CYS A 157 4.10 6.07 1.73
CA CYS A 157 4.88 7.28 2.03
C CYS A 157 4.84 8.32 0.89
N ALA A 158 4.52 7.90 -0.31
CA ALA A 158 4.39 8.79 -1.47
C ALA A 158 3.02 9.48 -1.56
N ILE A 159 2.04 9.05 -0.76
CA ILE A 159 0.70 9.66 -0.76
C ILE A 159 0.78 11.10 -0.25
N PRO A 160 0.14 12.07 -0.93
CA PRO A 160 0.07 13.46 -0.46
C PRO A 160 -1.01 13.58 0.63
N TYR A 161 -0.63 13.35 1.84
CA TYR A 161 -1.53 13.40 3.00
C TYR A 161 -2.04 14.78 3.33
#